data_a064a55ed359e3a61fc2423cb9137562
#
_entry.id   a064a55ed359e3a61fc2423cb9137562
#
_cell.length_a   1.000
_cell.length_b   1.000
_cell.length_c   1.000
_cell.angle_alpha   90.00
_cell.angle_beta   90.00
_cell.angle_gamma   90.00
#
_symmetry.space_group_name_H-M   'P 1'
#
loop_
_entity.id
_entity.type
_entity.pdbx_description
1 polymer ?
#
loop_
_entity_poly.entity_id
_entity_poly.type
_entity_poly.pdbx_seq_one_letter_code
_entity_poly.pdbx_strand_id
1 'polypeptide(L)'
;MAEKNKKATPFEQQQIDMAKRVLEYKLGSEASIVAMMYKNPDLLRETNLALSDFHNNCWRVYFEILKDLIINEKKVSVSDIAVGLYLDKHSKLAKKYEEYGGYDTIEAAGAYVDEQNFEGYVRDLRKWNTVIKLIQRGFPCDKDRLSQICDMSIDELYDEYTVYLNDIFANVENNVKSYNGFDGMKELIDELDEGKNIGIPFANCDILNHETGGMLGGNIIGLGAASGVGKSTLSINYIFPSMVKYNLRALFIINEEDQNKFKKEALVWYCTNVLKHPVPKHVLRDGNFDAETKAVLYKAAEWFESQKDNHNITIIPLEQYTAKTVIKLIKKYTKMNCDVIVVDTLKESYDSRNKDSWKSLMTDCVDFYDCIKHTNTCMVITYQLVKNRSKYLTNADIGISKGILDVFSVNVFFRRPLQSEYAGEKDELNCYKVVGKSKIPFKLDKDTHYMIGFISKNRFGTSDIQIVSEADFSINKYEDKGYCVVVQDY
;
A
#
# COMPACT_ATOMS: atom_id res chain seq x y z
N MET A 1 6.67 -6.62 47.03
CA MET A 1 8.13 -6.51 46.80
C MET A 1 8.39 -5.19 46.12
N ALA A 2 9.17 -4.32 46.78
CA ALA A 2 9.39 -2.95 46.31
C ALA A 2 10.28 -2.98 45.07
N GLU A 3 9.80 -2.40 43.95
CA GLU A 3 10.64 -2.05 42.80
C GLU A 3 11.71 -1.05 43.27
N LYS A 4 12.95 -1.51 43.28
CA LYS A 4 14.10 -0.64 43.52
C LYS A 4 14.15 0.39 42.37
N ASN A 5 13.94 1.67 42.70
CA ASN A 5 14.30 2.81 41.84
C ASN A 5 15.75 2.65 41.40
N LYS A 6 15.99 2.07 40.21
CA LYS A 6 17.31 2.14 39.55
C LYS A 6 17.53 3.61 39.13
N LYS A 7 18.57 4.24 39.71
CA LYS A 7 19.03 5.53 39.20
C LYS A 7 19.45 5.35 37.73
N ALA A 8 18.96 6.23 36.86
CA ALA A 8 19.35 6.26 35.45
C ALA A 8 20.87 6.33 35.31
N THR A 9 21.41 5.60 34.35
CA THR A 9 22.83 5.71 33.99
C THR A 9 23.13 7.10 33.43
N PRO A 10 24.39 7.56 33.44
CA PRO A 10 24.75 8.86 32.85
C PRO A 10 24.26 9.02 31.39
N PHE A 11 24.31 7.95 30.62
CA PHE A 11 23.82 7.93 29.23
C PHE A 11 22.29 8.09 29.19
N GLU A 12 21.55 7.33 29.98
CA GLU A 12 20.07 7.44 30.05
C GLU A 12 19.66 8.84 30.51
N GLN A 13 20.39 9.44 31.48
CA GLN A 13 20.11 10.79 31.92
C GLN A 13 20.33 11.81 30.81
N GLN A 14 21.41 11.69 30.05
CA GLN A 14 21.68 12.54 28.89
C GLN A 14 20.56 12.44 27.84
N GLN A 15 20.08 11.23 27.53
CA GLN A 15 18.99 11.01 26.60
C GLN A 15 17.68 11.66 27.09
N ILE A 16 17.37 11.55 28.39
CA ILE A 16 16.20 12.21 29.00
C ILE A 16 16.30 13.73 28.84
N ASP A 17 17.47 14.31 29.10
CA ASP A 17 17.69 15.76 29.00
C ASP A 17 17.62 16.23 27.55
N MET A 18 18.11 15.45 26.61
CA MET A 18 17.95 15.77 25.17
C MET A 18 16.50 15.66 24.71
N ALA A 19 15.77 14.64 25.14
CA ALA A 19 14.33 14.53 24.84
C ALA A 19 13.54 15.76 25.35
N LYS A 20 13.86 16.27 26.55
CA LYS A 20 13.27 17.51 27.08
C LYS A 20 13.56 18.73 26.19
N ARG A 21 14.79 18.87 25.68
CA ARG A 21 15.15 19.94 24.76
C ARG A 21 14.40 19.87 23.43
N VAL A 22 14.20 18.67 22.90
CA VAL A 22 13.38 18.48 21.70
C VAL A 22 11.96 18.98 21.90
N LEU A 23 11.41 18.86 23.11
CA LEU A 23 10.07 19.41 23.42
C LEU A 23 10.04 20.93 23.32
N GLU A 24 11.15 21.63 23.60
CA GLU A 24 11.25 23.10 23.44
C GLU A 24 11.19 23.49 21.95
N TYR A 25 11.92 22.79 21.08
CA TYR A 25 11.87 23.02 19.62
C TYR A 25 10.48 22.76 19.03
N LYS A 26 9.79 21.78 19.57
CA LYS A 26 8.46 21.35 19.10
C LYS A 26 7.32 22.27 19.55
N LEU A 27 7.53 23.04 20.62
CA LEU A 27 6.47 23.83 21.25
C LEU A 27 5.80 24.80 20.27
N GLY A 28 6.60 25.47 19.42
CA GLY A 28 6.09 26.41 18.42
C GLY A 28 5.14 25.73 17.41
N SER A 29 5.51 24.56 16.90
CA SER A 29 4.68 23.80 15.96
C SER A 29 3.40 23.30 16.62
N GLU A 30 3.44 22.82 17.86
CA GLU A 30 2.23 22.42 18.61
C GLU A 30 1.26 23.59 18.78
N ALA A 31 1.79 24.75 19.20
CA ALA A 31 1.01 25.96 19.39
C ALA A 31 0.34 26.43 18.09
N SER A 32 1.14 26.51 17.02
CA SER A 32 0.67 26.99 15.72
C SER A 32 -0.41 26.11 15.15
N ILE A 33 -0.23 24.78 15.18
CA ILE A 33 -1.20 23.81 14.66
C ILE A 33 -2.52 23.94 15.40
N VAL A 34 -2.50 23.92 16.74
CA VAL A 34 -3.72 23.97 17.55
C VAL A 34 -4.43 25.29 17.36
N ALA A 35 -3.73 26.42 17.41
CA ALA A 35 -4.31 27.74 17.22
C ALA A 35 -4.96 27.90 15.84
N MET A 36 -4.32 27.37 14.78
CA MET A 36 -4.89 27.38 13.43
C MET A 36 -6.14 26.51 13.32
N MET A 37 -6.14 25.33 13.92
CA MET A 37 -7.30 24.45 13.93
C MET A 37 -8.50 25.03 14.70
N TYR A 38 -8.27 25.89 15.70
CA TYR A 38 -9.35 26.64 16.35
C TYR A 38 -9.94 27.71 15.43
N LYS A 39 -9.12 28.36 14.60
CA LYS A 39 -9.57 29.31 13.58
C LYS A 39 -10.27 28.62 12.40
N ASN A 40 -9.70 27.51 11.94
CA ASN A 40 -10.21 26.72 10.82
C ASN A 40 -10.31 25.23 11.21
N PRO A 41 -11.46 24.79 11.73
CA PRO A 41 -11.67 23.41 12.18
C PRO A 41 -11.57 22.35 11.08
N ASP A 42 -11.69 22.71 9.81
CA ASP A 42 -11.56 21.74 8.70
C ASP A 42 -10.14 21.18 8.59
N LEU A 43 -9.13 21.95 9.02
CA LEU A 43 -7.75 21.46 9.11
C LEU A 43 -7.59 20.21 9.98
N LEU A 44 -8.43 20.04 11.01
CA LEU A 44 -8.44 18.83 11.82
C LEU A 44 -8.92 17.61 11.02
N ARG A 45 -9.86 17.79 10.09
CA ARG A 45 -10.40 16.72 9.26
C ARG A 45 -9.44 16.32 8.14
N GLU A 46 -8.61 17.26 7.71
CA GLU A 46 -7.61 17.06 6.65
C GLU A 46 -6.33 16.40 7.17
N THR A 47 -6.13 16.35 8.49
CA THR A 47 -4.92 15.79 9.11
C THR A 47 -5.21 14.57 9.96
N ASN A 48 -4.27 13.62 9.98
CA ASN A 48 -4.32 12.43 10.84
C ASN A 48 -3.52 12.63 12.14
N LEU A 49 -3.71 13.79 12.81
CA LEU A 49 -3.05 14.05 14.08
C LEU A 49 -3.79 13.41 15.26
N ALA A 50 -3.02 12.87 16.20
CA ALA A 50 -3.52 12.22 17.40
C ALA A 50 -3.03 12.96 18.66
N LEU A 51 -3.71 12.74 19.79
CA LEU A 51 -3.29 13.28 21.10
C LEU A 51 -1.85 12.91 21.46
N SER A 52 -1.37 11.74 21.00
CA SER A 52 0.01 11.30 21.20
C SER A 52 1.05 12.12 20.44
N ASP A 53 0.65 12.92 19.46
CA ASP A 53 1.56 13.79 18.72
C ASP A 53 1.90 15.06 19.49
N PHE A 54 1.08 15.43 20.47
CA PHE A 54 1.25 16.61 21.32
C PHE A 54 1.84 16.21 22.68
N HIS A 55 2.99 16.77 23.03
CA HIS A 55 3.70 16.47 24.27
C HIS A 55 3.60 17.59 25.29
N ASN A 56 3.40 18.84 24.85
CA ASN A 56 3.12 19.92 25.75
C ASN A 56 1.70 19.78 26.32
N ASN A 57 1.59 19.77 27.65
CA ASN A 57 0.32 19.53 28.32
C ASN A 57 -0.77 20.57 28.00
N CYS A 58 -0.39 21.82 27.81
CA CYS A 58 -1.29 22.91 27.42
C CYS A 58 -1.92 22.63 26.05
N TRP A 59 -1.09 22.48 25.01
CA TRP A 59 -1.55 22.28 23.64
C TRP A 59 -2.24 20.93 23.45
N ARG A 60 -1.86 19.93 24.23
CA ARG A 60 -2.54 18.64 24.25
C ARG A 60 -3.98 18.77 24.80
N VAL A 61 -4.20 19.54 25.86
CA VAL A 61 -5.55 19.79 26.41
C VAL A 61 -6.40 20.57 25.41
N TYR A 62 -5.86 21.61 24.79
CA TYR A 62 -6.58 22.36 23.78
C TYR A 62 -6.91 21.50 22.55
N PHE A 63 -6.00 20.66 22.09
CA PHE A 63 -6.26 19.73 21.00
C PHE A 63 -7.32 18.68 21.35
N GLU A 64 -7.34 18.17 22.59
CA GLU A 64 -8.35 17.24 23.09
C GLU A 64 -9.74 17.86 23.03
N ILE A 65 -9.90 19.09 23.54
CA ILE A 65 -11.16 19.83 23.52
C ILE A 65 -11.61 20.07 22.07
N LEU A 66 -10.72 20.57 21.23
CA LEU A 66 -11.00 20.81 19.82
C LEU A 66 -11.48 19.55 19.11
N LYS A 67 -10.74 18.45 19.29
CA LYS A 67 -11.06 17.15 18.66
C LYS A 67 -12.44 16.67 19.08
N ASP A 68 -12.78 16.75 20.35
CA ASP A 68 -14.09 16.34 20.85
C ASP A 68 -15.22 17.19 20.28
N LEU A 69 -15.04 18.51 20.23
CA LEU A 69 -16.02 19.42 19.66
C LEU A 69 -16.27 19.15 18.16
N ILE A 70 -15.21 18.92 17.38
CA ILE A 70 -15.32 18.74 15.93
C ILE A 70 -15.75 17.34 15.55
N ILE A 71 -15.16 16.31 16.16
CA ILE A 71 -15.37 14.91 15.76
C ILE A 71 -16.60 14.33 16.44
N ASN A 72 -16.74 14.53 17.77
CA ASN A 72 -17.79 13.90 18.56
C ASN A 72 -19.07 14.73 18.59
N GLU A 73 -18.95 16.05 18.85
CA GLU A 73 -20.12 16.95 18.84
C GLU A 73 -20.47 17.50 17.45
N LYS A 74 -19.65 17.23 16.43
CA LYS A 74 -19.87 17.63 15.02
C LYS A 74 -20.06 19.15 14.84
N LYS A 75 -19.39 19.97 15.64
CA LYS A 75 -19.41 21.42 15.49
C LYS A 75 -18.74 21.85 14.19
N VAL A 76 -19.25 22.88 13.55
CA VAL A 76 -18.67 23.46 12.32
C VAL A 76 -17.66 24.56 12.65
N SER A 77 -17.84 25.24 13.77
CA SER A 77 -16.96 26.31 14.25
C SER A 77 -16.71 26.14 15.75
N VAL A 78 -15.55 26.59 16.22
CA VAL A 78 -15.16 26.54 17.61
C VAL A 78 -14.93 28.00 18.08
N SER A 79 -15.79 28.45 18.99
CA SER A 79 -15.69 29.76 19.64
C SER A 79 -15.50 29.57 21.14
N ASP A 80 -15.07 30.62 21.83
CA ASP A 80 -14.95 30.64 23.29
C ASP A 80 -16.23 30.14 23.96
N ILE A 81 -17.41 30.64 23.52
CA ILE A 81 -18.70 30.17 24.02
C ILE A 81 -18.92 28.68 23.81
N ALA A 82 -18.54 28.13 22.64
CA ALA A 82 -18.69 26.71 22.36
C ALA A 82 -17.78 25.87 23.25
N VAL A 83 -16.57 26.34 23.51
CA VAL A 83 -15.62 25.72 24.44
C VAL A 83 -16.15 25.75 25.86
N GLY A 84 -16.67 26.91 26.33
CA GLY A 84 -17.25 27.06 27.66
C GLY A 84 -18.40 26.07 27.90
N LEU A 85 -19.36 25.99 26.98
CA LEU A 85 -20.49 25.05 27.06
C LEU A 85 -20.05 23.58 27.08
N TYR A 86 -18.96 23.23 26.40
CA TYR A 86 -18.36 21.89 26.45
C TYR A 86 -17.72 21.64 27.83
N LEU A 87 -16.97 22.61 28.34
CA LEU A 87 -16.24 22.52 29.61
C LEU A 87 -17.16 22.44 30.82
N ASP A 88 -18.35 23.05 30.77
CA ASP A 88 -19.39 22.94 31.81
C ASP A 88 -19.74 21.47 32.11
N LYS A 89 -19.63 20.60 31.09
CA LYS A 89 -19.87 19.15 31.22
C LYS A 89 -18.62 18.36 31.60
N HIS A 90 -17.42 18.97 31.54
CA HIS A 90 -16.13 18.30 31.67
C HIS A 90 -15.23 18.96 32.73
N SER A 91 -15.65 18.96 33.99
CA SER A 91 -15.03 19.70 35.11
C SER A 91 -13.51 19.47 35.30
N LYS A 92 -13.00 18.29 35.00
CA LYS A 92 -11.55 17.99 35.07
C LYS A 92 -10.74 18.68 33.97
N LEU A 93 -11.29 18.77 32.77
CA LEU A 93 -10.71 19.48 31.64
C LEU A 93 -10.82 20.99 31.84
N ALA A 94 -11.94 21.47 32.36
CA ALA A 94 -12.16 22.89 32.67
C ALA A 94 -11.08 23.47 33.58
N LYS A 95 -10.74 22.77 34.68
CA LYS A 95 -9.64 23.19 35.56
C LYS A 95 -8.31 23.38 34.86
N LYS A 96 -7.91 22.39 34.02
CA LYS A 96 -6.65 22.46 33.27
C LYS A 96 -6.67 23.56 32.22
N TYR A 97 -7.81 23.70 31.55
CA TYR A 97 -8.01 24.77 30.56
C TYR A 97 -7.80 26.17 31.16
N GLU A 98 -8.38 26.43 32.31
CA GLU A 98 -8.20 27.67 33.06
C GLU A 98 -6.75 27.87 33.57
N GLU A 99 -6.14 26.79 34.10
CA GLU A 99 -4.73 26.81 34.52
C GLU A 99 -3.77 27.19 33.37
N TYR A 100 -4.12 26.87 32.11
CA TYR A 100 -3.33 27.18 30.91
C TYR A 100 -3.71 28.52 30.28
N GLY A 101 -4.60 29.32 30.89
CA GLY A 101 -4.97 30.66 30.44
C GLY A 101 -6.15 30.72 29.48
N GLY A 102 -6.89 29.61 29.34
CA GLY A 102 -8.15 29.60 28.61
C GLY A 102 -8.04 29.95 27.12
N TYR A 103 -9.09 30.56 26.61
CA TYR A 103 -9.18 30.90 25.17
C TYR A 103 -8.18 32.00 24.76
N ASP A 104 -7.82 32.90 25.65
CA ASP A 104 -6.85 33.98 25.41
C ASP A 104 -5.47 33.41 24.97
N THR A 105 -5.06 32.27 25.51
CA THR A 105 -3.82 31.62 25.12
C THR A 105 -3.86 31.11 23.66
N ILE A 106 -5.01 30.63 23.22
CA ILE A 106 -5.22 30.17 21.84
C ILE A 106 -5.20 31.36 20.89
N GLU A 107 -5.90 32.47 21.25
CA GLU A 107 -5.93 33.69 20.46
C GLU A 107 -4.55 34.32 20.35
N ALA A 108 -3.82 34.42 21.47
CA ALA A 108 -2.47 34.96 21.50
C ALA A 108 -1.52 34.13 20.58
N ALA A 109 -1.59 32.81 20.62
CA ALA A 109 -0.82 31.97 19.71
C ALA A 109 -1.25 32.18 18.25
N GLY A 110 -2.56 32.25 17.99
CA GLY A 110 -3.14 32.47 16.68
C GLY A 110 -2.79 33.82 16.04
N ALA A 111 -2.44 34.82 16.82
CA ALA A 111 -2.08 36.17 16.33
C ALA A 111 -0.73 36.16 15.56
N TYR A 112 0.15 35.22 15.85
CA TYR A 112 1.49 35.14 15.27
C TYR A 112 1.69 34.02 14.24
N VAL A 113 0.62 33.30 13.85
CA VAL A 113 0.70 32.15 12.96
C VAL A 113 0.41 32.56 11.52
N ASP A 114 1.27 32.12 10.61
CA ASP A 114 1.05 32.22 9.17
C ASP A 114 0.16 31.05 8.70
N GLU A 115 -1.08 31.37 8.33
CA GLU A 115 -2.08 30.38 7.90
C GLU A 115 -1.68 29.62 6.63
N GLN A 116 -0.84 30.20 5.77
CA GLN A 116 -0.36 29.55 4.56
C GLN A 116 0.69 28.47 4.85
N ASN A 117 1.28 28.45 6.03
CA ASN A 117 2.35 27.52 6.41
C ASN A 117 1.87 26.33 7.28
N PHE A 118 0.59 26.03 7.30
CA PHE A 118 0.04 24.94 8.13
C PHE A 118 0.73 23.59 7.90
N GLU A 119 0.90 23.19 6.65
CA GLU A 119 1.61 21.94 6.31
C GLU A 119 3.08 21.95 6.78
N GLY A 120 3.71 23.12 6.80
CA GLY A 120 5.05 23.31 7.34
C GLY A 120 5.10 22.97 8.83
N TYR A 121 4.16 23.51 9.61
CA TYR A 121 4.08 23.20 11.05
C TYR A 121 3.78 21.72 11.32
N VAL A 122 2.92 21.08 10.52
CA VAL A 122 2.63 19.65 10.63
C VAL A 122 3.87 18.81 10.31
N ARG A 123 4.62 19.17 9.26
CA ARG A 123 5.89 18.48 8.92
C ARG A 123 6.91 18.61 10.04
N ASP A 124 7.03 19.81 10.61
CA ASP A 124 7.96 20.07 11.71
C ASP A 124 7.55 19.29 12.98
N LEU A 125 6.28 19.28 13.35
CA LEU A 125 5.75 18.46 14.43
C LEU A 125 6.12 16.96 14.23
N ARG A 126 5.92 16.43 13.05
CA ARG A 126 6.24 15.04 12.71
C ARG A 126 7.74 14.76 12.78
N LYS A 127 8.58 15.70 12.33
CA LYS A 127 10.03 15.63 12.43
C LYS A 127 10.45 15.47 13.90
N TRP A 128 10.01 16.38 14.75
CA TRP A 128 10.37 16.34 16.17
C TRP A 128 9.81 15.13 16.91
N ASN A 129 8.61 14.68 16.58
CA ASN A 129 8.07 13.41 17.08
C ASN A 129 8.95 12.21 16.70
N THR A 130 9.52 12.23 15.49
CA THR A 130 10.46 11.19 15.04
C THR A 130 11.76 11.25 15.82
N VAL A 131 12.31 12.44 16.05
CA VAL A 131 13.53 12.63 16.84
C VAL A 131 13.35 12.14 18.28
N ILE A 132 12.22 12.46 18.93
CA ILE A 132 11.90 11.94 20.26
C ILE A 132 11.89 10.40 20.26
N LYS A 133 11.26 9.77 19.26
CA LYS A 133 11.23 8.30 19.15
C LYS A 133 12.62 7.69 18.94
N LEU A 134 13.49 8.36 18.19
CA LEU A 134 14.88 7.93 18.00
C LEU A 134 15.63 7.97 19.33
N ILE A 135 15.55 9.09 20.06
CA ILE A 135 16.16 9.25 21.38
C ILE A 135 15.65 8.18 22.35
N GLN A 136 14.34 7.97 22.42
CA GLN A 136 13.73 6.94 23.29
C GLN A 136 14.18 5.52 22.96
N ARG A 137 14.62 5.27 21.74
CA ARG A 137 15.18 3.97 21.30
C ARG A 137 16.69 3.87 21.46
N GLY A 138 17.30 4.85 22.11
CA GLY A 138 18.72 4.85 22.42
C GLY A 138 19.64 5.36 21.31
N PHE A 139 19.12 5.99 20.27
CA PHE A 139 19.97 6.64 19.27
C PHE A 139 20.66 7.84 19.91
N PRO A 140 22.00 7.98 19.76
CA PRO A 140 22.74 9.09 20.34
C PRO A 140 22.26 10.43 19.81
N CYS A 141 21.98 11.35 20.72
CA CYS A 141 21.66 12.72 20.38
C CYS A 141 22.31 13.64 21.43
N ASP A 142 23.07 14.59 20.98
CA ASP A 142 23.66 15.67 21.78
C ASP A 142 23.22 17.05 21.29
N LYS A 143 23.76 18.11 21.86
CA LYS A 143 23.39 19.48 21.51
C LYS A 143 23.77 19.84 20.07
N ASP A 144 24.94 19.42 19.63
CA ASP A 144 25.43 19.74 18.30
C ASP A 144 24.59 19.01 17.25
N ARG A 145 24.22 17.77 17.56
CA ARG A 145 23.32 16.98 16.73
C ARG A 145 21.93 17.59 16.64
N LEU A 146 21.35 18.07 17.75
CA LEU A 146 20.07 18.77 17.71
C LEU A 146 20.11 20.02 16.84
N SER A 147 21.19 20.78 16.90
CA SER A 147 21.37 21.95 16.06
C SER A 147 21.39 21.59 14.57
N GLN A 148 22.08 20.53 14.18
CA GLN A 148 22.08 20.03 12.78
C GLN A 148 20.68 19.58 12.34
N ILE A 149 19.95 18.87 13.21
CA ILE A 149 18.61 18.41 12.93
C ILE A 149 17.62 19.57 12.70
N CYS A 150 17.84 20.75 13.29
CA CYS A 150 16.98 21.92 13.03
C CYS A 150 16.89 22.25 11.54
N ASP A 151 17.99 22.17 10.83
CA ASP A 151 18.10 22.54 9.41
C ASP A 151 17.75 21.37 8.45
N MET A 152 17.51 20.16 8.98
CA MET A 152 17.21 18.97 8.19
C MET A 152 15.70 18.77 8.01
N SER A 153 15.32 18.28 6.86
CA SER A 153 13.99 17.69 6.63
C SER A 153 13.89 16.30 7.28
N ILE A 154 12.67 15.80 7.42
CA ILE A 154 12.44 14.41 7.91
C ILE A 154 13.02 13.37 6.95
N ASP A 155 13.05 13.65 5.65
CA ASP A 155 13.59 12.73 4.64
C ASP A 155 15.13 12.71 4.69
N GLU A 156 15.78 13.86 4.84
CA GLU A 156 17.24 13.94 5.06
C GLU A 156 17.65 13.21 6.33
N LEU A 157 16.89 13.38 7.41
CA LEU A 157 17.11 12.66 8.66
C LEU A 157 16.97 11.14 8.46
N TYR A 158 15.97 10.69 7.72
CA TYR A 158 15.79 9.27 7.41
C TYR A 158 16.96 8.72 6.57
N ASP A 159 17.35 9.44 5.54
CA ASP A 159 18.42 9.02 4.64
C ASP A 159 19.75 8.89 5.42
N GLU A 160 20.06 9.85 6.28
CA GLU A 160 21.27 9.82 7.10
C GLU A 160 21.29 8.65 8.11
N TYR A 161 20.18 8.45 8.85
CA TYR A 161 20.10 7.30 9.76
C TYR A 161 20.12 5.97 9.02
N THR A 162 19.60 5.92 7.80
CA THR A 162 19.68 4.72 6.95
C THR A 162 21.14 4.44 6.55
N VAL A 163 21.89 5.47 6.16
CA VAL A 163 23.33 5.35 5.86
C VAL A 163 24.10 4.92 7.10
N TYR A 164 23.86 5.55 8.24
CA TYR A 164 24.52 5.22 9.51
C TYR A 164 24.27 3.76 9.94
N LEU A 165 23.02 3.30 9.86
CA LEU A 165 22.68 1.91 10.15
C LEU A 165 23.32 0.96 9.15
N ASN A 166 23.30 1.29 7.87
CA ASN A 166 23.93 0.47 6.83
C ASN A 166 25.44 0.37 7.05
N ASP A 167 26.12 1.45 7.45
CA ASP A 167 27.55 1.43 7.76
C ASP A 167 27.86 0.54 8.96
N ILE A 168 27.08 0.63 10.03
CA ILE A 168 27.20 -0.26 11.19
C ILE A 168 27.06 -1.73 10.78
N PHE A 169 26.06 -2.05 9.97
CA PHE A 169 25.79 -3.43 9.58
C PHE A 169 26.65 -3.91 8.42
N ALA A 170 27.07 -3.05 7.50
CA ALA A 170 27.99 -3.39 6.42
C ALA A 170 29.35 -3.84 6.94
N ASN A 171 29.81 -3.27 8.07
CA ASN A 171 31.06 -3.70 8.71
C ASN A 171 30.95 -5.04 9.44
N VAL A 172 29.73 -5.54 9.69
CA VAL A 172 29.50 -6.86 10.30
C VAL A 172 29.54 -8.00 9.27
N GLU A 173 29.26 -7.71 7.99
CA GLU A 173 29.15 -8.71 6.92
C GLU A 173 29.94 -8.39 5.64
N ASN A 174 31.19 -7.93 5.73
CA ASN A 174 32.07 -7.88 4.55
C ASN A 174 32.56 -9.28 4.10
N ASN A 175 31.78 -10.32 4.37
CA ASN A 175 31.97 -11.62 3.75
C ASN A 175 31.05 -11.69 2.52
N VAL A 176 31.55 -11.21 1.37
CA VAL A 176 31.04 -11.67 0.09
C VAL A 176 31.25 -13.20 0.09
N LYS A 177 30.18 -13.92 0.43
CA LYS A 177 30.19 -15.38 0.41
C LYS A 177 30.39 -15.82 -1.04
N SER A 178 31.56 -16.33 -1.34
CA SER A 178 31.77 -17.04 -2.59
C SER A 178 31.31 -18.48 -2.41
N TYR A 179 30.47 -18.94 -3.30
CA TYR A 179 30.00 -20.33 -3.34
C TYR A 179 30.74 -21.05 -4.47
N ASN A 180 31.17 -22.29 -4.21
CA ASN A 180 31.52 -23.16 -5.30
C ASN A 180 30.24 -23.48 -6.09
N GLY A 181 30.22 -23.21 -7.39
CA GLY A 181 29.02 -23.32 -8.22
C GLY A 181 28.42 -24.75 -8.32
N PHE A 182 29.11 -25.76 -7.78
CA PHE A 182 28.68 -27.17 -7.80
C PHE A 182 28.37 -27.75 -6.42
N ASP A 183 28.58 -26.98 -5.34
CA ASP A 183 28.21 -27.38 -3.99
C ASP A 183 26.69 -27.36 -3.80
N GLY A 184 26.17 -28.35 -3.06
CA GLY A 184 24.75 -28.36 -2.70
C GLY A 184 23.79 -28.79 -3.82
N MET A 185 24.30 -29.43 -4.91
CA MET A 185 23.45 -29.83 -6.04
C MET A 185 22.43 -30.93 -5.68
N LYS A 186 22.74 -31.80 -4.74
CA LYS A 186 21.80 -32.85 -4.28
C LYS A 186 20.71 -32.21 -3.40
N GLU A 187 21.13 -31.41 -2.48
CA GLU A 187 20.22 -30.63 -1.59
C GLU A 187 19.27 -29.76 -2.41
N LEU A 188 19.77 -29.13 -3.49
CA LEU A 188 18.95 -28.37 -4.41
C LEU A 188 17.90 -29.26 -5.11
N ILE A 189 18.26 -30.48 -5.52
CA ILE A 189 17.30 -31.41 -6.15
C ILE A 189 16.21 -31.79 -5.15
N ASP A 190 16.58 -32.09 -3.90
CA ASP A 190 15.63 -32.42 -2.84
C ASP A 190 14.69 -31.26 -2.56
N GLU A 191 15.20 -30.01 -2.51
CA GLU A 191 14.40 -28.80 -2.35
C GLU A 191 13.45 -28.56 -3.53
N LEU A 192 13.89 -28.84 -4.76
CA LEU A 192 13.06 -28.74 -5.95
C LEU A 192 11.93 -29.79 -5.95
N ASP A 193 12.22 -31.02 -5.53
CA ASP A 193 11.25 -32.11 -5.46
C ASP A 193 10.19 -31.84 -4.36
N GLU A 194 10.59 -31.21 -3.25
CA GLU A 194 9.67 -30.71 -2.22
C GLU A 194 8.77 -29.52 -2.68
N GLY A 195 8.99 -28.99 -3.87
CA GLY A 195 8.21 -27.87 -4.41
C GLY A 195 8.50 -26.52 -3.77
N LYS A 196 9.64 -26.35 -3.10
CA LYS A 196 10.03 -25.08 -2.45
C LYS A 196 10.18 -23.90 -3.42
N ASN A 197 10.35 -24.18 -4.71
CA ASN A 197 10.44 -23.19 -5.78
C ASN A 197 9.10 -22.94 -6.51
N ILE A 198 7.98 -23.42 -5.95
CA ILE A 198 6.65 -23.11 -6.46
C ILE A 198 6.19 -21.82 -5.75
N GLY A 199 5.84 -20.80 -6.55
CA GLY A 199 5.30 -19.54 -6.05
C GLY A 199 3.86 -19.70 -5.53
N ILE A 200 3.41 -18.70 -4.80
CA ILE A 200 2.02 -18.60 -4.36
C ILE A 200 1.12 -18.54 -5.60
N PRO A 201 0.11 -19.40 -5.74
CA PRO A 201 -0.71 -19.42 -6.96
C PRO A 201 -1.62 -18.18 -7.04
N PHE A 202 -1.79 -17.65 -8.25
CA PHE A 202 -2.89 -16.74 -8.55
C PHE A 202 -4.21 -17.51 -8.46
N ALA A 203 -5.22 -16.91 -7.87
CA ALA A 203 -6.50 -17.58 -7.67
C ALA A 203 -7.25 -17.82 -8.99
N ASN A 204 -7.78 -19.01 -9.16
CA ASN A 204 -8.57 -19.43 -10.35
C ASN A 204 -7.84 -19.22 -11.69
N CYS A 205 -6.51 -19.29 -11.65
CA CYS A 205 -5.63 -19.01 -12.77
C CYS A 205 -4.68 -20.21 -13.00
N ASP A 206 -5.21 -21.42 -13.14
CA ASP A 206 -4.39 -22.64 -13.22
C ASP A 206 -3.44 -22.63 -14.40
N ILE A 207 -3.86 -22.06 -15.54
CA ILE A 207 -3.01 -21.95 -16.73
C ILE A 207 -1.89 -20.93 -16.48
N LEU A 208 -2.22 -19.75 -15.95
CA LEU A 208 -1.22 -18.74 -15.62
C LEU A 208 -0.20 -19.28 -14.61
N ASN A 209 -0.65 -20.00 -13.58
CA ASN A 209 0.21 -20.62 -12.58
C ASN A 209 1.11 -21.68 -13.18
N HIS A 210 0.57 -22.53 -14.07
CA HIS A 210 1.36 -23.54 -14.78
C HIS A 210 2.47 -22.91 -15.63
N GLU A 211 2.16 -21.84 -16.35
CA GLU A 211 3.12 -21.21 -17.26
C GLU A 211 4.18 -20.38 -16.53
N THR A 212 3.82 -19.73 -15.40
CA THR A 212 4.67 -18.74 -14.71
C THR A 212 5.25 -19.22 -13.39
N GLY A 213 4.78 -20.35 -12.86
CA GLY A 213 5.14 -20.83 -11.52
C GLY A 213 4.48 -20.05 -10.37
N GLY A 214 3.56 -19.14 -10.65
CA GLY A 214 2.88 -18.32 -9.64
C GLY A 214 3.71 -17.13 -9.14
N MET A 215 3.37 -16.63 -7.95
CA MET A 215 4.02 -15.48 -7.30
C MET A 215 5.21 -15.96 -6.47
N LEU A 216 6.37 -16.08 -7.12
CA LEU A 216 7.61 -16.58 -6.49
C LEU A 216 8.30 -15.44 -5.72
N GLY A 217 8.70 -15.70 -4.46
CA GLY A 217 9.42 -14.76 -3.61
C GLY A 217 10.69 -14.21 -4.25
N GLY A 218 11.08 -12.98 -3.89
CA GLY A 218 12.23 -12.28 -4.46
C GLY A 218 12.04 -11.76 -5.88
N ASN A 219 10.82 -11.81 -6.43
CA ASN A 219 10.53 -11.46 -7.82
C ASN A 219 9.45 -10.38 -7.94
N ILE A 220 9.51 -9.63 -9.04
CA ILE A 220 8.46 -8.68 -9.43
C ILE A 220 7.67 -9.24 -10.60
N ILE A 221 6.35 -9.20 -10.48
CA ILE A 221 5.39 -9.54 -11.53
C ILE A 221 4.66 -8.28 -11.99
N GLY A 222 4.70 -8.00 -13.27
CA GLY A 222 4.00 -6.88 -13.90
C GLY A 222 2.64 -7.31 -14.46
N LEU A 223 1.58 -6.55 -14.15
CA LEU A 223 0.25 -6.71 -14.72
C LEU A 223 -0.15 -5.42 -15.45
N GLY A 224 -0.02 -5.42 -16.77
CA GLY A 224 -0.30 -4.25 -17.61
C GLY A 224 -1.67 -4.32 -18.26
N ALA A 225 -2.46 -3.24 -18.17
CA ALA A 225 -3.73 -3.12 -18.90
C ALA A 225 -4.05 -1.65 -19.23
N ALA A 226 -4.81 -1.43 -20.29
CA ALA A 226 -5.31 -0.10 -20.63
C ALA A 226 -6.28 0.43 -19.54
N SER A 227 -6.48 1.76 -19.54
CA SER A 227 -7.45 2.37 -18.62
C SER A 227 -8.86 1.81 -18.85
N GLY A 228 -9.58 1.51 -17.76
CA GLY A 228 -10.94 0.98 -17.83
C GLY A 228 -11.06 -0.52 -18.14
N VAL A 229 -9.94 -1.24 -18.34
CA VAL A 229 -9.95 -2.70 -18.52
C VAL A 229 -10.19 -3.44 -17.20
N GLY A 230 -9.82 -2.83 -16.05
CA GLY A 230 -10.07 -3.41 -14.72
C GLY A 230 -8.80 -3.84 -13.99
N LYS A 231 -7.70 -3.07 -14.05
CA LYS A 231 -6.44 -3.39 -13.37
C LYS A 231 -6.59 -3.70 -11.88
N SER A 232 -7.23 -2.80 -11.14
CA SER A 232 -7.46 -2.99 -9.70
C SER A 232 -8.36 -4.19 -9.41
N THR A 233 -9.34 -4.45 -10.29
CA THR A 233 -10.19 -5.64 -10.19
C THR A 233 -9.40 -6.92 -10.45
N LEU A 234 -8.38 -6.90 -11.35
CA LEU A 234 -7.49 -8.04 -11.56
C LEU A 234 -6.70 -8.38 -10.30
N SER A 235 -6.13 -7.38 -9.59
CA SER A 235 -5.39 -7.63 -8.35
C SER A 235 -6.28 -8.25 -7.27
N ILE A 236 -7.53 -7.80 -7.16
CA ILE A 236 -8.51 -8.40 -6.25
C ILE A 236 -8.84 -9.85 -6.66
N ASN A 237 -9.08 -10.13 -7.94
CA ASN A 237 -9.45 -11.47 -8.36
C ASN A 237 -8.28 -12.46 -8.37
N TYR A 238 -7.05 -12.01 -8.60
CA TYR A 238 -5.87 -12.86 -8.70
C TYR A 238 -5.19 -13.13 -7.36
N ILE A 239 -5.05 -12.09 -6.53
CA ILE A 239 -4.14 -12.10 -5.39
C ILE A 239 -4.89 -12.26 -4.09
N PHE A 240 -5.92 -11.42 -3.87
CA PHE A 240 -6.69 -11.43 -2.64
C PHE A 240 -7.26 -12.81 -2.26
N PRO A 241 -7.88 -13.58 -3.19
CA PRO A 241 -8.40 -14.90 -2.85
C PRO A 241 -7.32 -15.90 -2.43
N SER A 242 -6.13 -15.81 -3.03
CA SER A 242 -5.00 -16.66 -2.65
C SER A 242 -4.52 -16.34 -1.24
N MET A 243 -4.47 -15.06 -0.87
CA MET A 243 -4.12 -14.63 0.48
C MET A 243 -5.11 -15.18 1.51
N VAL A 244 -6.41 -15.11 1.19
CA VAL A 244 -7.47 -15.64 2.05
C VAL A 244 -7.38 -17.16 2.17
N LYS A 245 -7.25 -17.87 1.04
CA LYS A 245 -7.24 -19.34 1.00
C LYS A 245 -6.07 -19.96 1.75
N TYR A 246 -4.89 -19.37 1.62
CA TYR A 246 -3.65 -19.90 2.19
C TYR A 246 -3.23 -19.19 3.49
N ASN A 247 -4.07 -18.28 4.01
CA ASN A 247 -3.80 -17.50 5.23
C ASN A 247 -2.46 -16.74 5.17
N LEU A 248 -2.16 -16.11 4.05
CA LEU A 248 -0.90 -15.43 3.78
C LEU A 248 -0.99 -13.94 4.10
N ARG A 249 0.16 -13.31 4.30
CA ARG A 249 0.26 -11.87 4.58
C ARG A 249 0.43 -11.09 3.29
N ALA A 250 -0.45 -10.13 3.05
CA ALA A 250 -0.38 -9.25 1.90
C ALA A 250 -0.47 -7.77 2.28
N LEU A 251 0.31 -6.94 1.58
CA LEU A 251 0.22 -5.49 1.62
C LEU A 251 -0.29 -4.99 0.28
N PHE A 252 -1.40 -4.25 0.29
CA PHE A 252 -1.92 -3.53 -0.87
C PHE A 252 -1.63 -2.04 -0.71
N ILE A 253 -0.73 -1.51 -1.53
CA ILE A 253 -0.44 -0.08 -1.66
C ILE A 253 -1.28 0.44 -2.81
N ILE A 254 -2.32 1.22 -2.50
CA ILE A 254 -3.27 1.73 -3.50
C ILE A 254 -3.15 3.25 -3.61
N ASN A 255 -3.17 3.78 -4.83
CA ASN A 255 -3.00 5.22 -5.09
C ASN A 255 -4.02 5.82 -6.07
N GLU A 256 -5.00 5.03 -6.52
CA GLU A 256 -6.10 5.48 -7.38
C GLU A 256 -7.46 5.37 -6.69
N GLU A 257 -7.55 4.54 -5.68
CA GLU A 257 -8.81 4.16 -5.05
C GLU A 257 -8.70 4.25 -3.53
N ASP A 258 -9.84 4.42 -2.87
CA ASP A 258 -9.90 4.41 -1.41
C ASP A 258 -10.06 2.98 -0.84
N GLN A 259 -9.84 2.85 0.46
CA GLN A 259 -9.99 1.59 1.17
C GLN A 259 -11.42 1.02 1.11
N ASN A 260 -12.45 1.88 0.99
CA ASN A 260 -13.84 1.44 0.95
C ASN A 260 -14.16 0.78 -0.38
N LYS A 261 -13.56 1.25 -1.47
CA LYS A 261 -13.69 0.59 -2.77
C LYS A 261 -13.09 -0.82 -2.71
N PHE A 262 -11.89 -0.97 -2.12
CA PHE A 262 -11.30 -2.29 -1.91
C PHE A 262 -12.22 -3.21 -1.10
N LYS A 263 -12.79 -2.72 0.00
CA LYS A 263 -13.72 -3.49 0.83
C LYS A 263 -14.97 -3.93 0.07
N LYS A 264 -15.54 -3.04 -0.77
CA LYS A 264 -16.68 -3.39 -1.64
C LYS A 264 -16.32 -4.50 -2.63
N GLU A 265 -15.15 -4.38 -3.27
CA GLU A 265 -14.65 -5.42 -4.18
C GLU A 265 -14.49 -6.77 -3.47
N ALA A 266 -13.90 -6.78 -2.26
CA ALA A 266 -13.73 -7.97 -1.46
C ALA A 266 -15.08 -8.61 -1.06
N LEU A 267 -16.07 -7.80 -0.66
CA LEU A 267 -17.43 -8.26 -0.36
C LEU A 267 -18.07 -8.93 -1.59
N VAL A 268 -18.04 -8.26 -2.76
CA VAL A 268 -18.56 -8.82 -4.01
C VAL A 268 -17.89 -10.14 -4.33
N TRP A 269 -16.56 -10.20 -4.23
CA TRP A 269 -15.83 -11.44 -4.48
C TRP A 269 -16.24 -12.55 -3.53
N TYR A 270 -16.37 -12.29 -2.24
CA TYR A 270 -16.72 -13.29 -1.24
C TYR A 270 -18.15 -13.83 -1.45
N CYS A 271 -19.11 -12.92 -1.69
CA CYS A 271 -20.50 -13.31 -1.97
C CYS A 271 -20.58 -14.23 -3.20
N THR A 272 -19.88 -13.88 -4.29
CA THR A 272 -19.90 -14.64 -5.55
C THR A 272 -19.17 -15.98 -5.43
N ASN A 273 -17.93 -15.94 -4.91
CA ASN A 273 -17.03 -17.10 -5.03
C ASN A 273 -17.09 -18.05 -3.83
N VAL A 274 -17.42 -17.55 -2.63
CA VAL A 274 -17.51 -18.35 -1.41
C VAL A 274 -18.96 -18.69 -1.06
N LEU A 275 -19.81 -17.68 -0.94
CA LEU A 275 -21.22 -17.89 -0.59
C LEU A 275 -22.07 -18.39 -1.78
N LYS A 276 -21.53 -18.35 -3.00
CA LYS A 276 -22.23 -18.76 -4.25
C LYS A 276 -23.52 -17.97 -4.48
N HIS A 277 -23.58 -16.76 -3.97
CA HIS A 277 -24.69 -15.82 -4.13
C HIS A 277 -24.16 -14.50 -4.71
N PRO A 278 -24.10 -14.36 -6.04
CA PRO A 278 -23.54 -13.16 -6.67
C PRO A 278 -24.30 -11.90 -6.31
N VAL A 279 -23.59 -10.90 -5.78
CA VAL A 279 -24.13 -9.55 -5.54
C VAL A 279 -23.39 -8.58 -6.46
N PRO A 280 -24.04 -8.09 -7.52
CA PRO A 280 -23.39 -7.19 -8.48
C PRO A 280 -22.96 -5.85 -7.86
N LYS A 281 -21.86 -5.29 -8.34
CA LYS A 281 -21.30 -4.02 -7.85
C LYS A 281 -22.28 -2.85 -7.90
N HIS A 282 -23.17 -2.82 -8.91
CA HIS A 282 -24.17 -1.77 -8.99
C HIS A 282 -25.17 -1.84 -7.83
N VAL A 283 -25.51 -3.03 -7.32
CA VAL A 283 -26.36 -3.18 -6.15
C VAL A 283 -25.73 -2.53 -4.92
N LEU A 284 -24.42 -2.73 -4.71
CA LEU A 284 -23.71 -2.07 -3.61
C LEU A 284 -23.61 -0.54 -3.79
N ARG A 285 -23.57 -0.07 -5.04
CA ARG A 285 -23.56 1.36 -5.35
C ARG A 285 -24.92 2.00 -5.08
N ASP A 286 -25.98 1.34 -5.51
CA ASP A 286 -27.34 1.89 -5.48
C ASP A 286 -27.96 1.80 -4.07
N GLY A 287 -27.49 0.86 -3.23
CA GLY A 287 -28.01 0.66 -1.88
C GLY A 287 -29.44 0.09 -1.84
N ASN A 288 -30.19 0.36 -0.78
CA ASN A 288 -31.57 -0.09 -0.58
C ASN A 288 -31.74 -1.61 -0.76
N PHE A 289 -30.85 -2.37 -0.11
CA PHE A 289 -30.83 -3.84 -0.22
C PHE A 289 -32.15 -4.47 0.27
N ASP A 290 -32.64 -5.45 -0.46
CA ASP A 290 -33.68 -6.35 0.04
C ASP A 290 -33.15 -7.20 1.22
N ALA A 291 -34.05 -7.89 1.89
CA ALA A 291 -33.71 -8.67 3.10
C ALA A 291 -32.71 -9.80 2.79
N GLU A 292 -32.82 -10.45 1.64
CA GLU A 292 -31.95 -11.54 1.23
C GLU A 292 -30.52 -11.04 0.92
N THR A 293 -30.40 -10.03 0.06
CA THR A 293 -29.13 -9.40 -0.27
C THR A 293 -28.43 -8.89 0.99
N LYS A 294 -29.20 -8.24 1.89
CA LYS A 294 -28.66 -7.72 3.15
C LYS A 294 -28.12 -8.85 4.04
N ALA A 295 -28.84 -9.97 4.16
CA ALA A 295 -28.39 -11.12 4.94
C ALA A 295 -27.09 -11.74 4.38
N VAL A 296 -26.98 -11.85 3.06
CA VAL A 296 -25.75 -12.35 2.38
C VAL A 296 -24.57 -11.41 2.63
N LEU A 297 -24.77 -10.10 2.50
CA LEU A 297 -23.73 -9.11 2.75
C LEU A 297 -23.26 -9.11 4.22
N TYR A 298 -24.19 -9.23 5.18
CA TYR A 298 -23.83 -9.36 6.60
C TYR A 298 -23.04 -10.63 6.88
N LYS A 299 -23.43 -11.77 6.31
CA LYS A 299 -22.70 -13.03 6.44
C LYS A 299 -21.27 -12.91 5.90
N ALA A 300 -21.09 -12.21 4.78
CA ALA A 300 -19.76 -11.90 4.25
C ALA A 300 -18.98 -10.97 5.19
N ALA A 301 -19.61 -9.91 5.71
CA ALA A 301 -19.00 -8.96 6.62
C ALA A 301 -18.55 -9.63 7.93
N GLU A 302 -19.37 -10.48 8.54
CA GLU A 302 -19.06 -11.25 9.74
C GLU A 302 -17.80 -12.11 9.54
N TRP A 303 -17.67 -12.75 8.36
CA TRP A 303 -16.48 -13.52 8.06
C TRP A 303 -15.25 -12.62 8.00
N PHE A 304 -15.30 -11.45 7.30
CA PHE A 304 -14.19 -10.51 7.25
C PHE A 304 -13.82 -9.96 8.64
N GLU A 305 -14.81 -9.65 9.45
CA GLU A 305 -14.59 -9.19 10.83
C GLU A 305 -13.93 -10.25 11.71
N SER A 306 -14.26 -11.52 11.51
CA SER A 306 -13.59 -12.64 12.21
C SER A 306 -12.10 -12.77 11.86
N GLN A 307 -11.69 -12.27 10.69
CA GLN A 307 -10.30 -12.30 10.22
C GLN A 307 -9.47 -11.05 10.63
N LYS A 308 -10.11 -10.03 11.23
CA LYS A 308 -9.47 -8.73 11.51
C LYS A 308 -8.20 -8.83 12.38
N ASP A 309 -8.19 -9.75 13.34
CA ASP A 309 -7.08 -9.91 14.27
C ASP A 309 -5.90 -10.70 13.69
N ASN A 310 -6.09 -11.37 12.56
CA ASN A 310 -5.03 -12.10 11.87
C ASN A 310 -4.03 -11.17 11.17
N HIS A 311 -4.40 -9.89 10.93
CA HIS A 311 -3.59 -8.86 10.27
C HIS A 311 -2.94 -9.30 8.94
N ASN A 312 -3.57 -10.26 8.26
CA ASN A 312 -2.98 -10.89 7.07
C ASN A 312 -3.07 -9.99 5.83
N ILE A 313 -4.06 -9.10 5.78
CA ILE A 313 -4.24 -8.18 4.66
C ILE A 313 -4.21 -6.75 5.17
N THR A 314 -3.20 -6.01 4.74
CA THR A 314 -3.05 -4.59 5.05
C THR A 314 -3.27 -3.76 3.79
N ILE A 315 -4.08 -2.70 3.88
CA ILE A 315 -4.33 -1.77 2.79
C ILE A 315 -3.79 -0.41 3.20
N ILE A 316 -2.93 0.17 2.37
CA ILE A 316 -2.38 1.51 2.57
C ILE A 316 -2.77 2.38 1.38
N PRO A 317 -3.78 3.24 1.51
CA PRO A 317 -4.03 4.28 0.51
C PRO A 317 -2.95 5.36 0.60
N LEU A 318 -2.34 5.69 -0.54
CA LEU A 318 -1.37 6.77 -0.66
C LEU A 318 -2.05 7.99 -1.30
N GLU A 319 -2.17 9.06 -0.55
CA GLU A 319 -2.64 10.35 -1.07
C GLU A 319 -1.63 10.93 -2.08
N GLN A 320 -0.35 10.85 -1.74
CA GLN A 320 0.75 11.21 -2.65
C GLN A 320 1.66 9.99 -2.85
N TYR A 321 1.79 9.58 -4.11
CA TYR A 321 2.68 8.49 -4.49
C TYR A 321 4.11 9.01 -4.62
N THR A 322 5.02 8.51 -3.77
CA THR A 322 6.45 8.71 -3.91
C THR A 322 7.17 7.37 -3.82
N ALA A 323 8.19 7.17 -4.66
CA ALA A 323 8.99 5.95 -4.63
C ALA A 323 9.63 5.72 -3.25
N LYS A 324 10.11 6.79 -2.61
CA LYS A 324 10.67 6.73 -1.25
C LYS A 324 9.67 6.16 -0.24
N THR A 325 8.41 6.58 -0.29
CA THR A 325 7.37 6.04 0.60
C THR A 325 7.13 4.55 0.33
N VAL A 326 7.04 4.15 -0.94
CA VAL A 326 6.87 2.75 -1.32
C VAL A 326 8.05 1.91 -0.85
N ILE A 327 9.29 2.35 -1.04
CA ILE A 327 10.52 1.68 -0.55
C ILE A 327 10.48 1.51 0.99
N LYS A 328 10.10 2.54 1.74
CA LYS A 328 9.94 2.45 3.21
C LYS A 328 8.92 1.38 3.60
N LEU A 329 7.82 1.30 2.89
CA LEU A 329 6.78 0.29 3.11
C LEU A 329 7.28 -1.11 2.74
N ILE A 330 7.92 -1.29 1.58
CA ILE A 330 8.52 -2.57 1.18
C ILE A 330 9.48 -3.06 2.26
N LYS A 331 10.47 -2.24 2.65
CA LYS A 331 11.45 -2.59 3.70
C LYS A 331 10.80 -2.94 5.04
N LYS A 332 9.72 -2.27 5.42
CA LYS A 332 8.98 -2.55 6.66
C LYS A 332 8.28 -3.90 6.58
N TYR A 333 7.51 -4.13 5.51
CA TYR A 333 6.64 -5.29 5.43
C TYR A 333 7.39 -6.58 5.05
N THR A 334 8.49 -6.50 4.29
CA THR A 334 9.39 -7.65 4.08
C THR A 334 9.99 -8.12 5.41
N LYS A 335 10.42 -7.21 6.30
CA LYS A 335 10.90 -7.56 7.65
C LYS A 335 9.80 -8.16 8.54
N MET A 336 8.53 -7.92 8.23
CA MET A 336 7.37 -8.51 8.91
C MET A 336 6.93 -9.84 8.27
N ASN A 337 7.75 -10.43 7.37
CA ASN A 337 7.45 -11.64 6.62
C ASN A 337 6.13 -11.53 5.83
N CYS A 338 5.96 -10.41 5.10
CA CYS A 338 4.87 -10.26 4.17
C CYS A 338 5.13 -11.13 2.94
N ASP A 339 4.17 -11.95 2.54
CA ASP A 339 4.32 -12.88 1.42
C ASP A 339 4.17 -12.17 0.07
N VAL A 340 3.22 -11.23 -0.04
CA VAL A 340 2.94 -10.50 -1.27
C VAL A 340 2.75 -9.01 -1.02
N ILE A 341 3.43 -8.18 -1.80
CA ILE A 341 3.22 -6.72 -1.83
C ILE A 341 2.64 -6.34 -3.19
N VAL A 342 1.50 -5.68 -3.18
CA VAL A 342 0.82 -5.19 -4.39
C VAL A 342 0.96 -3.67 -4.46
N VAL A 343 1.41 -3.15 -5.61
CA VAL A 343 1.39 -1.71 -5.92
C VAL A 343 0.37 -1.47 -7.03
N ASP A 344 -0.72 -0.84 -6.69
CA ASP A 344 -1.83 -0.54 -7.62
C ASP A 344 -2.12 0.96 -7.63
N THR A 345 -1.54 1.69 -8.54
CA THR A 345 -0.86 1.44 -9.80
C THR A 345 0.53 2.09 -9.77
N LEU A 346 1.48 1.57 -10.53
CA LEU A 346 2.77 2.24 -10.76
C LEU A 346 2.55 3.57 -11.45
N LYS A 347 3.02 4.64 -10.84
CA LYS A 347 2.96 6.02 -11.34
C LYS A 347 4.31 6.71 -11.20
N GLU A 348 4.47 7.81 -11.92
CA GLU A 348 5.60 8.71 -11.68
C GLU A 348 5.55 9.23 -10.24
N SER A 349 6.70 9.18 -9.58
CA SER A 349 6.84 9.73 -8.24
C SER A 349 6.56 11.23 -8.24
N TYR A 350 5.84 11.72 -7.23
CA TYR A 350 5.55 13.15 -7.09
C TYR A 350 6.83 14.00 -7.09
N ASP A 351 7.89 13.48 -6.46
CA ASP A 351 9.18 14.17 -6.32
C ASP A 351 9.99 14.23 -7.63
N SER A 352 9.65 13.43 -8.64
CA SER A 352 10.38 13.32 -9.91
C SER A 352 9.69 13.95 -11.11
N ARG A 353 8.56 14.64 -10.92
CA ARG A 353 7.76 15.26 -12.03
C ARG A 353 8.53 16.24 -12.92
N ASN A 354 9.70 16.73 -12.47
CA ASN A 354 10.56 17.65 -13.21
C ASN A 354 11.83 16.98 -13.77
N LYS A 355 11.95 15.65 -13.73
CA LYS A 355 13.06 14.86 -14.26
C LYS A 355 12.56 14.02 -15.44
N ASP A 356 13.49 13.45 -16.24
CA ASP A 356 13.14 12.48 -17.29
C ASP A 356 12.30 11.33 -16.71
N SER A 357 10.99 11.43 -16.85
CA SER A 357 9.99 10.62 -16.15
C SER A 357 10.18 9.10 -16.33
N TRP A 358 10.62 8.68 -17.53
CA TRP A 358 10.85 7.27 -17.85
C TRP A 358 12.07 6.66 -17.13
N LYS A 359 13.15 7.48 -16.95
CA LYS A 359 14.36 7.04 -16.20
C LYS A 359 14.04 6.89 -14.73
N SER A 360 13.25 7.81 -14.19
CA SER A 360 12.81 7.78 -12.80
C SER A 360 12.03 6.49 -12.50
N LEU A 361 11.04 6.15 -13.32
CA LEU A 361 10.23 4.93 -13.12
C LEU A 361 11.04 3.63 -13.21
N MET A 362 12.02 3.57 -14.13
CA MET A 362 12.91 2.43 -14.21
C MET A 362 13.76 2.32 -12.94
N THR A 363 14.31 3.44 -12.46
CA THR A 363 15.09 3.48 -11.21
C THR A 363 14.24 3.04 -10.03
N ASP A 364 13.01 3.55 -9.92
CA ASP A 364 12.08 3.18 -8.85
C ASP A 364 11.84 1.65 -8.83
N CYS A 365 11.63 1.04 -10.02
CA CYS A 365 11.43 -0.42 -10.12
C CYS A 365 12.70 -1.21 -9.76
N VAL A 366 13.90 -0.71 -10.11
CA VAL A 366 15.17 -1.31 -9.68
C VAL A 366 15.30 -1.25 -8.17
N ASP A 367 15.02 -0.10 -7.56
CA ASP A 367 15.09 0.08 -6.11
C ASP A 367 14.07 -0.82 -5.38
N PHE A 368 12.87 -1.01 -5.94
CA PHE A 368 11.90 -1.96 -5.41
C PHE A 368 12.41 -3.40 -5.48
N TYR A 369 12.99 -3.79 -6.62
CA TYR A 369 13.57 -5.12 -6.79
C TYR A 369 14.71 -5.36 -5.80
N ASP A 370 15.61 -4.40 -5.62
CA ASP A 370 16.72 -4.48 -4.67
C ASP A 370 16.24 -4.67 -3.22
N CYS A 371 15.06 -4.16 -2.89
CA CYS A 371 14.47 -4.38 -1.58
C CYS A 371 13.93 -5.79 -1.36
N ILE A 372 13.54 -6.51 -2.42
CA ILE A 372 12.87 -7.82 -2.29
C ILE A 372 13.71 -9.01 -2.77
N LYS A 373 14.71 -8.83 -3.67
CA LYS A 373 15.43 -9.91 -4.38
C LYS A 373 16.04 -11.01 -3.49
N HIS A 374 16.26 -10.73 -2.21
CA HIS A 374 16.79 -11.70 -1.25
C HIS A 374 15.80 -12.03 -0.14
N THR A 375 14.51 -11.85 -0.40
CA THR A 375 13.43 -12.11 0.55
C THR A 375 12.45 -13.13 -0.02
N ASN A 376 11.59 -13.67 0.83
CA ASN A 376 10.50 -14.54 0.38
C ASN A 376 9.27 -13.76 -0.10
N THR A 377 9.34 -12.44 -0.17
CA THR A 377 8.24 -11.59 -0.60
C THR A 377 8.18 -11.49 -2.12
N CYS A 378 7.03 -11.78 -2.72
CA CYS A 378 6.74 -11.46 -4.12
C CYS A 378 6.12 -10.06 -4.22
N MET A 379 6.49 -9.30 -5.23
CA MET A 379 5.87 -8.01 -5.51
C MET A 379 5.08 -8.07 -6.81
N VAL A 380 3.83 -7.62 -6.78
CA VAL A 380 2.98 -7.49 -7.95
C VAL A 380 2.71 -6.01 -8.22
N ILE A 381 3.03 -5.58 -9.42
CA ILE A 381 2.87 -4.17 -9.84
C ILE A 381 1.87 -4.10 -10.97
N THR A 382 0.78 -3.36 -10.77
CA THR A 382 -0.12 -3.01 -11.87
C THR A 382 0.35 -1.71 -12.52
N TYR A 383 0.17 -1.59 -13.84
CA TYR A 383 0.54 -0.38 -14.57
C TYR A 383 -0.32 -0.19 -15.81
N GLN A 384 -0.31 1.04 -16.33
CA GLN A 384 -1.18 1.43 -17.43
C GLN A 384 -0.47 1.28 -18.76
N LEU A 385 -1.15 0.65 -19.72
CA LEU A 385 -0.75 0.63 -21.13
C LEU A 385 -1.23 1.88 -21.85
N VAL A 386 -0.56 2.22 -22.96
CA VAL A 386 -1.07 3.25 -23.90
C VAL A 386 -2.44 2.82 -24.41
N LYS A 387 -3.32 3.77 -24.67
CA LYS A 387 -4.58 3.52 -25.38
C LYS A 387 -4.28 3.13 -26.83
N ASN A 388 -3.86 1.91 -27.04
CA ASN A 388 -3.66 1.34 -28.36
C ASN A 388 -4.80 0.35 -28.67
N ARG A 389 -5.22 0.28 -29.94
CA ARG A 389 -6.19 -0.70 -30.44
C ARG A 389 -5.52 -1.92 -31.03
N SER A 390 -4.26 -2.17 -30.71
CA SER A 390 -3.53 -3.34 -31.20
C SER A 390 -4.25 -4.63 -30.78
N LYS A 391 -4.42 -5.53 -31.75
CA LYS A 391 -4.94 -6.87 -31.48
C LYS A 391 -3.97 -7.67 -30.62
N TYR A 392 -2.67 -7.59 -30.92
CA TYR A 392 -1.59 -8.24 -30.21
C TYR A 392 -0.84 -7.24 -29.34
N LEU A 393 -0.88 -7.45 -28.01
CA LEU A 393 -0.18 -6.59 -27.06
C LEU A 393 1.29 -7.00 -26.93
N THR A 394 2.17 -6.02 -27.14
CA THR A 394 3.63 -6.20 -27.07
C THR A 394 4.24 -5.21 -26.07
N ASN A 395 5.54 -5.34 -25.86
CA ASN A 395 6.32 -4.40 -25.06
C ASN A 395 6.29 -2.95 -25.63
N ALA A 396 5.86 -2.76 -26.88
CA ALA A 396 5.68 -1.44 -27.48
C ALA A 396 4.46 -0.69 -26.93
N ASP A 397 3.49 -1.41 -26.37
CA ASP A 397 2.24 -0.87 -25.83
C ASP A 397 2.39 -0.29 -24.42
N ILE A 398 3.59 -0.34 -23.84
CA ILE A 398 3.87 0.25 -22.53
C ILE A 398 4.05 1.75 -22.69
N GLY A 399 3.14 2.51 -22.09
CA GLY A 399 3.12 3.98 -22.19
C GLY A 399 4.17 4.71 -21.38
N ILE A 400 4.79 4.05 -20.42
CA ILE A 400 5.55 4.73 -19.38
C ILE A 400 7.06 4.53 -19.58
N SER A 401 7.54 3.33 -19.65
CA SER A 401 8.95 2.99 -19.89
C SER A 401 9.11 1.52 -20.25
N LYS A 402 9.69 1.22 -21.41
CA LYS A 402 10.00 -0.17 -21.76
C LYS A 402 11.01 -0.81 -20.81
N GLY A 403 11.89 -0.02 -20.21
CA GLY A 403 12.93 -0.49 -19.29
C GLY A 403 12.41 -1.11 -17.99
N ILE A 404 11.17 -0.85 -17.56
CA ILE A 404 10.60 -1.50 -16.37
C ILE A 404 10.49 -3.02 -16.53
N LEU A 405 10.30 -3.48 -17.77
CA LEU A 405 10.23 -4.91 -18.07
C LEU A 405 11.55 -5.63 -17.78
N ASP A 406 12.70 -4.96 -17.85
CA ASP A 406 13.99 -5.58 -17.59
C ASP A 406 14.08 -6.07 -16.15
N VAL A 407 13.40 -5.39 -15.25
CA VAL A 407 13.33 -5.71 -13.81
C VAL A 407 12.33 -6.82 -13.51
N PHE A 408 11.19 -6.85 -14.21
CA PHE A 408 10.14 -7.84 -13.96
C PHE A 408 10.61 -9.27 -14.35
N SER A 409 10.27 -10.24 -13.50
CA SER A 409 10.51 -11.65 -13.79
C SER A 409 9.42 -12.24 -14.69
N VAL A 410 8.20 -11.84 -14.47
CA VAL A 410 7.02 -12.18 -15.28
C VAL A 410 6.29 -10.91 -15.63
N ASN A 411 5.78 -10.82 -16.86
CA ASN A 411 4.93 -9.72 -17.29
C ASN A 411 3.76 -10.23 -18.12
N VAL A 412 2.55 -9.77 -17.75
CA VAL A 412 1.30 -10.14 -18.41
C VAL A 412 0.54 -8.88 -18.80
N PHE A 413 0.22 -8.75 -20.08
CA PHE A 413 -0.68 -7.71 -20.57
C PHE A 413 -2.09 -8.23 -20.66
N PHE A 414 -3.07 -7.37 -20.41
CA PHE A 414 -4.48 -7.74 -20.46
C PHE A 414 -5.28 -6.81 -21.37
N ARG A 415 -6.14 -7.40 -22.19
CA ARG A 415 -7.19 -6.70 -22.93
C ARG A 415 -8.48 -7.52 -23.00
N ARG A 416 -9.58 -6.87 -23.26
CA ARG A 416 -10.81 -7.56 -23.65
C ARG A 416 -10.72 -8.05 -25.09
N PRO A 417 -11.41 -9.14 -25.47
CA PRO A 417 -11.56 -9.52 -26.87
C PRO A 417 -12.19 -8.37 -27.67
N LEU A 418 -11.76 -8.21 -28.92
CA LEU A 418 -12.41 -7.33 -29.88
C LEU A 418 -13.72 -7.98 -30.36
N GLN A 419 -14.68 -7.16 -30.82
CA GLN A 419 -15.95 -7.69 -31.34
C GLN A 419 -15.73 -8.67 -32.49
N SER A 420 -14.73 -8.45 -33.32
CA SER A 420 -14.37 -9.32 -34.45
C SER A 420 -13.75 -10.67 -34.05
N GLU A 421 -13.41 -10.88 -32.77
CA GLU A 421 -12.72 -12.07 -32.26
C GLU A 421 -13.67 -13.12 -31.68
N TYR A 422 -14.97 -12.80 -31.57
CA TYR A 422 -15.98 -13.72 -31.07
C TYR A 422 -16.44 -14.75 -32.14
N ALA A 423 -17.13 -15.80 -31.69
CA ALA A 423 -17.64 -16.86 -32.54
C ALA A 423 -18.44 -16.33 -33.75
N GLY A 424 -18.07 -16.78 -34.95
CA GLY A 424 -18.71 -16.41 -36.21
C GLY A 424 -18.34 -15.04 -36.75
N GLU A 425 -17.43 -14.33 -36.12
CA GLU A 425 -16.93 -13.03 -36.59
C GLU A 425 -15.66 -13.19 -37.45
N LYS A 426 -15.25 -12.09 -38.12
CA LYS A 426 -14.18 -12.11 -39.15
C LYS A 426 -12.82 -12.60 -38.64
N ASP A 427 -12.46 -12.21 -37.42
CA ASP A 427 -11.15 -12.51 -36.81
C ASP A 427 -11.34 -13.49 -35.63
N GLU A 428 -12.31 -14.42 -35.73
CA GLU A 428 -12.62 -15.41 -34.70
C GLU A 428 -11.36 -16.05 -34.12
N LEU A 429 -11.18 -15.99 -32.79
CA LEU A 429 -10.00 -16.52 -32.13
C LEU A 429 -9.99 -18.05 -32.10
N ASN A 430 -8.85 -18.63 -32.41
CA ASN A 430 -8.59 -20.03 -32.21
C ASN A 430 -8.27 -20.31 -30.73
N CYS A 431 -9.29 -20.70 -29.95
CA CYS A 431 -9.13 -21.01 -28.55
C CYS A 431 -9.13 -22.53 -28.33
N TYR A 432 -8.35 -23.01 -27.36
CA TYR A 432 -8.32 -24.42 -26.98
C TYR A 432 -8.01 -24.64 -25.51
N LYS A 433 -8.55 -25.72 -24.97
CA LYS A 433 -8.20 -26.26 -23.64
C LYS A 433 -7.23 -27.42 -23.83
N VAL A 434 -6.30 -27.57 -22.89
CA VAL A 434 -5.41 -28.74 -22.82
C VAL A 434 -6.00 -29.70 -21.79
N VAL A 435 -6.34 -30.92 -22.23
CA VAL A 435 -6.82 -32.00 -21.36
C VAL A 435 -5.94 -33.21 -21.62
N GLY A 436 -5.07 -33.53 -20.69
CA GLY A 436 -4.01 -34.49 -20.89
C GLY A 436 -3.07 -34.07 -22.04
N LYS A 437 -2.99 -34.91 -23.11
CA LYS A 437 -2.19 -34.59 -24.30
C LYS A 437 -3.01 -33.97 -25.45
N SER A 438 -4.31 -33.78 -25.27
CA SER A 438 -5.22 -33.34 -26.33
C SER A 438 -5.53 -31.86 -26.22
N LYS A 439 -5.60 -31.16 -27.36
CA LYS A 439 -6.10 -29.80 -27.47
C LYS A 439 -7.56 -29.86 -27.89
N ILE A 440 -8.47 -29.42 -27.00
CA ILE A 440 -9.91 -29.38 -27.28
C ILE A 440 -10.27 -27.95 -27.67
N PRO A 441 -10.69 -27.69 -28.92
CA PRO A 441 -11.03 -26.35 -29.37
C PRO A 441 -12.34 -25.87 -28.74
N PHE A 442 -12.43 -24.55 -28.50
CA PHE A 442 -13.66 -23.87 -28.15
C PHE A 442 -13.68 -22.46 -28.74
N LYS A 443 -14.84 -21.84 -28.74
CA LYS A 443 -15.06 -20.50 -29.30
C LYS A 443 -15.52 -19.54 -28.20
N LEU A 444 -15.26 -18.25 -28.38
CA LEU A 444 -15.74 -17.22 -27.46
C LEU A 444 -17.22 -16.93 -27.74
N ASP A 445 -18.05 -17.08 -26.71
CA ASP A 445 -19.48 -16.78 -26.75
C ASP A 445 -19.70 -15.26 -26.58
N LYS A 446 -20.59 -14.68 -27.41
CA LYS A 446 -20.89 -13.24 -27.38
C LYS A 446 -21.55 -12.76 -26.09
N ASP A 447 -22.28 -13.66 -25.40
CA ASP A 447 -22.96 -13.35 -24.14
C ASP A 447 -22.06 -13.51 -22.90
N THR A 448 -20.81 -13.93 -23.10
CA THR A 448 -19.84 -14.15 -22.03
C THR A 448 -18.73 -13.10 -22.06
N HIS A 449 -18.38 -12.58 -20.89
CA HIS A 449 -17.27 -11.64 -20.76
C HIS A 449 -15.94 -12.38 -20.65
N TYR A 450 -14.99 -12.01 -21.50
CA TYR A 450 -13.65 -12.60 -21.50
C TYR A 450 -12.56 -11.56 -21.33
N MET A 451 -11.41 -12.04 -20.90
CA MET A 451 -10.14 -11.33 -20.86
C MET A 451 -9.08 -12.16 -21.59
N ILE A 452 -8.22 -11.51 -22.36
CA ILE A 452 -7.05 -12.13 -22.97
C ILE A 452 -5.82 -11.63 -22.23
N GLY A 453 -5.04 -12.56 -21.67
CA GLY A 453 -3.75 -12.33 -21.04
C GLY A 453 -2.61 -12.69 -21.99
N PHE A 454 -1.65 -11.80 -22.20
CA PHE A 454 -0.46 -11.98 -23.01
C PHE A 454 0.75 -12.08 -22.08
N ILE A 455 1.34 -13.26 -21.91
CA ILE A 455 2.58 -13.45 -21.17
C ILE A 455 3.73 -12.96 -22.05
N SER A 456 4.11 -11.71 -21.95
CA SER A 456 5.11 -11.06 -22.78
C SER A 456 6.54 -11.25 -22.28
N LYS A 457 6.69 -11.62 -21.02
CA LYS A 457 7.97 -11.98 -20.39
C LYS A 457 7.75 -13.04 -19.34
N ASN A 458 8.60 -14.05 -19.33
CA ASN A 458 8.59 -15.12 -18.35
C ASN A 458 10.00 -15.68 -18.14
N ARG A 459 10.61 -15.42 -16.99
CA ARG A 459 11.93 -15.95 -16.64
C ARG A 459 11.89 -17.41 -16.19
N PHE A 460 10.68 -17.94 -15.91
CA PHE A 460 10.49 -19.29 -15.36
C PHE A 460 9.97 -20.28 -16.39
N GLY A 461 9.65 -19.83 -17.60
CA GLY A 461 9.08 -20.65 -18.64
C GLY A 461 9.05 -19.95 -20.00
N THR A 462 8.10 -20.36 -20.83
CA THR A 462 7.93 -19.79 -22.18
C THR A 462 7.22 -18.44 -22.13
N SER A 463 7.64 -17.48 -22.95
CA SER A 463 6.93 -16.23 -23.23
C SER A 463 6.07 -16.34 -24.48
N ASP A 464 5.37 -15.25 -24.82
CA ASP A 464 4.50 -15.11 -26.00
C ASP A 464 3.30 -16.06 -26.03
N ILE A 465 2.84 -16.48 -24.85
CA ILE A 465 1.64 -17.29 -24.64
C ILE A 465 0.44 -16.37 -24.41
N GLN A 466 -0.69 -16.71 -25.04
CA GLN A 466 -1.96 -16.00 -24.80
C GLN A 466 -2.94 -16.93 -24.09
N ILE A 467 -3.49 -16.42 -22.98
CA ILE A 467 -4.47 -17.11 -22.15
C ILE A 467 -5.81 -16.39 -22.28
N VAL A 468 -6.88 -17.15 -22.44
CA VAL A 468 -8.23 -16.61 -22.38
C VAL A 468 -8.92 -17.03 -21.08
N SER A 469 -9.51 -16.06 -20.39
CA SER A 469 -10.19 -16.25 -19.13
C SER A 469 -11.61 -15.69 -19.21
N GLU A 470 -12.56 -16.33 -18.56
CA GLU A 470 -13.88 -15.74 -18.29
C GLU A 470 -13.71 -14.71 -17.18
N ALA A 471 -14.19 -13.50 -17.42
CA ALA A 471 -13.93 -12.36 -16.53
C ALA A 471 -15.18 -11.48 -16.38
N ASP A 472 -16.10 -11.86 -15.54
CA ASP A 472 -17.23 -11.00 -15.16
C ASP A 472 -16.87 -10.15 -13.94
N PHE A 473 -16.36 -8.95 -14.20
CA PHE A 473 -15.96 -8.02 -13.16
C PHE A 473 -17.14 -7.33 -12.46
N SER A 474 -18.36 -7.48 -12.95
CA SER A 474 -19.55 -6.95 -12.27
C SER A 474 -19.83 -7.69 -10.95
N ILE A 475 -19.42 -8.94 -10.86
CA ILE A 475 -19.57 -9.84 -9.72
C ILE A 475 -18.23 -10.42 -9.21
N ASN A 476 -17.11 -9.90 -9.69
CA ASN A 476 -15.77 -10.40 -9.35
C ASN A 476 -15.60 -11.92 -9.55
N LYS A 477 -16.09 -12.43 -10.69
CA LYS A 477 -15.85 -13.78 -11.16
C LYS A 477 -14.72 -13.78 -12.18
N TYR A 478 -13.69 -14.58 -11.94
CA TYR A 478 -12.58 -14.75 -12.85
C TYR A 478 -12.09 -16.20 -12.84
N GLU A 479 -11.86 -16.76 -14.04
CA GLU A 479 -11.39 -18.13 -14.19
C GLU A 479 -10.72 -18.34 -15.56
N ASP A 480 -9.54 -18.98 -15.58
CA ASP A 480 -8.88 -19.36 -16.82
C ASP A 480 -9.72 -20.41 -17.58
N LYS A 481 -9.88 -20.22 -18.89
CA LYS A 481 -10.65 -21.14 -19.75
C LYS A 481 -9.77 -21.94 -20.70
N GLY A 482 -8.67 -21.38 -21.15
CA GLY A 482 -7.79 -22.04 -22.10
C GLY A 482 -6.76 -21.09 -22.68
N TYR A 483 -6.12 -21.57 -23.71
CA TYR A 483 -5.19 -20.80 -24.54
C TYR A 483 -5.89 -20.24 -25.76
N CYS A 484 -5.38 -19.18 -26.32
CA CYS A 484 -5.81 -18.69 -27.62
C CYS A 484 -4.60 -18.27 -28.46
N VAL A 485 -4.83 -18.19 -29.79
CA VAL A 485 -3.83 -17.70 -30.73
C VAL A 485 -4.35 -16.39 -31.30
N VAL A 486 -3.70 -15.29 -30.93
CA VAL A 486 -3.95 -13.96 -31.50
C VAL A 486 -2.94 -13.75 -32.61
N VAL A 487 -3.42 -13.49 -33.82
CA VAL A 487 -2.54 -13.24 -34.98
C VAL A 487 -1.93 -11.86 -34.84
N GLN A 488 -0.61 -11.79 -34.95
CA GLN A 488 0.11 -10.52 -35.01
C GLN A 488 0.01 -9.96 -36.43
N ASP A 489 -0.60 -8.78 -36.57
CA ASP A 489 -0.58 -8.05 -37.83
C ASP A 489 0.85 -7.50 -38.03
N TYR A 490 1.54 -7.93 -39.09
CA TYR A 490 2.86 -7.46 -39.47
C TYR A 490 2.78 -6.17 -40.26
#